data_3a8d171453e9d8c1e75fc925d8f5960f
#
_entry.id   3a8d171453e9d8c1e75fc925d8f5960f
#
_cell.length_a   1.000
_cell.length_b   1.000
_cell.length_c   1.000
_cell.angle_alpha   90.00
_cell.angle_beta   90.00
_cell.angle_gamma   90.00
#
_symmetry.space_group_name_H-M   'P 1'
#
loop_
_entity.id
_entity.type
_entity.pdbx_description
1 polymer ?
#
loop_
_entity_poly.entity_id
_entity_poly.type
_entity_poly.pdbx_seq_one_letter_code
_entity_poly.pdbx_strand_id
1 'polypeptide(L)'
;MRVVDCGGQGTDAWKSARCGVITATRMKDVCSTIKSGEAAGRRNCRAEMICEILTGQPTDDIFVTADMLRGKELEADARRAYEMATLQTVTQVDFVLHPTNDHIGCSPDGLVGDDGMVEIKVPKTGTHLEYINMGLAPAEYRKQMNTQMLCCERKWVDFVSYDPRLPYEYQLFIVRFHRDERELILMEATAIEFLREVYENISNMKNKPMFIGV
;
A
#
# COMPACT_ATOMS: atom_id res chain seq x y z
N MET A 1 6.22 -14.26 -8.09
CA MET A 1 5.96 -12.81 -8.12
C MET A 1 5.48 -12.39 -9.52
N ARG A 2 4.37 -11.64 -9.63
CA ARG A 2 3.73 -11.22 -10.89
C ARG A 2 3.89 -9.71 -11.09
N VAL A 3 4.97 -9.31 -11.73
CA VAL A 3 5.29 -7.89 -11.99
C VAL A 3 4.55 -7.40 -13.24
N VAL A 4 3.93 -6.23 -13.15
CA VAL A 4 3.36 -5.49 -14.28
C VAL A 4 4.32 -4.35 -14.59
N ASP A 5 4.94 -4.40 -15.76
CA ASP A 5 5.80 -3.31 -16.24
C ASP A 5 4.94 -2.08 -16.55
N CYS A 6 5.16 -1.02 -15.79
CA CYS A 6 4.42 0.24 -15.90
C CYS A 6 5.34 1.41 -16.29
N GLY A 7 6.62 1.15 -16.54
CA GLY A 7 7.63 2.18 -16.82
C GLY A 7 7.88 3.11 -15.62
N GLY A 8 7.67 2.61 -14.40
CA GLY A 8 7.90 3.32 -13.14
C GLY A 8 6.63 3.78 -12.42
N GLN A 9 6.77 3.98 -11.11
CA GLN A 9 5.68 4.46 -10.27
C GLN A 9 5.32 5.92 -10.60
N GLY A 10 4.00 6.20 -10.64
CA GLY A 10 3.46 7.53 -10.93
C GLY A 10 3.16 7.81 -12.40
N THR A 11 3.52 6.91 -13.33
CA THR A 11 3.13 6.98 -14.74
C THR A 11 1.62 6.73 -14.92
N ASP A 12 1.07 7.08 -16.08
CA ASP A 12 -0.34 6.78 -16.37
C ASP A 12 -0.57 5.26 -16.51
N ALA A 13 0.41 4.52 -17.02
CA ALA A 13 0.37 3.06 -17.05
C ALA A 13 0.31 2.45 -15.63
N TRP A 14 1.08 3.00 -14.70
CA TRP A 14 1.04 2.59 -13.30
C TRP A 14 -0.31 2.90 -12.63
N LYS A 15 -0.90 4.08 -12.90
CA LYS A 15 -2.24 4.41 -12.40
C LYS A 15 -3.28 3.45 -12.96
N SER A 16 -3.23 3.17 -14.26
CA SER A 16 -4.14 2.23 -14.93
C SER A 16 -4.02 0.80 -14.39
N ALA A 17 -2.79 0.32 -14.12
CA ALA A 17 -2.57 -1.02 -13.55
C ALA A 17 -3.15 -1.17 -12.14
N ARG A 18 -3.38 -0.09 -11.41
CA ARG A 18 -3.94 -0.05 -10.07
C ARG A 18 -5.47 0.13 -10.05
N CYS A 19 -6.07 0.43 -11.21
CA CYS A 19 -7.50 0.68 -11.36
C CYS A 19 -8.30 -0.58 -11.01
N GLY A 20 -9.24 -0.48 -10.08
CA GLY A 20 -10.05 -1.61 -9.60
C GLY A 20 -9.27 -2.66 -8.81
N VAL A 21 -8.13 -2.29 -8.22
CA VAL A 21 -7.28 -3.19 -7.43
C VAL A 21 -7.25 -2.74 -5.96
N ILE A 22 -7.36 -3.69 -5.03
CA ILE A 22 -7.04 -3.47 -3.62
C ILE A 22 -5.52 -3.33 -3.52
N THR A 23 -5.04 -2.08 -3.52
CA THR A 23 -3.62 -1.81 -3.34
C THR A 23 -3.20 -1.96 -1.88
N ALA A 24 -1.90 -2.11 -1.63
CA ALA A 24 -1.38 -2.24 -0.27
C ALA A 24 -1.81 -1.05 0.63
N THR A 25 -1.90 0.15 0.09
CA THR A 25 -2.38 1.33 0.82
C THR A 25 -3.88 1.30 1.12
N ARG A 26 -4.71 0.71 0.25
CA ARG A 26 -6.16 0.54 0.45
C ARG A 26 -6.50 -0.59 1.44
N MET A 27 -5.58 -1.53 1.67
CA MET A 27 -5.86 -2.70 2.51
C MET A 27 -6.24 -2.33 3.94
N LYS A 28 -5.73 -1.24 4.50
CA LYS A 28 -6.13 -0.74 5.82
C LYS A 28 -7.62 -0.39 5.88
N ASP A 29 -8.14 0.22 4.81
CA ASP A 29 -9.56 0.62 4.71
C ASP A 29 -10.44 -0.59 4.49
N VAL A 30 -10.03 -1.54 3.63
CA VAL A 30 -10.70 -2.84 3.41
C VAL A 30 -10.85 -3.62 4.72
N CYS A 31 -9.82 -3.62 5.55
CA CYS A 31 -9.80 -4.34 6.84
C CYS A 31 -10.37 -3.51 8.01
N SER A 32 -10.82 -2.27 7.78
CA SER A 32 -11.31 -1.42 8.85
C SER A 32 -12.66 -1.89 9.40
N THR A 33 -12.77 -1.91 10.72
CA THR A 33 -13.98 -2.33 11.45
C THR A 33 -14.35 -1.30 12.50
N ILE A 34 -15.65 -1.19 12.80
CA ILE A 34 -16.21 -0.37 13.88
C ILE A 34 -17.21 -1.19 14.68
N LYS A 35 -17.57 -0.71 15.87
CA LYS A 35 -18.47 -1.44 16.80
C LYS A 35 -19.87 -1.71 16.25
N SER A 36 -20.37 -0.85 15.35
CA SER A 36 -21.71 -1.00 14.76
C SER A 36 -21.74 -0.37 13.38
N GLY A 37 -22.27 -1.10 12.39
CA GLY A 37 -22.31 -0.67 10.99
C GLY A 37 -21.00 -0.91 10.25
N GLU A 38 -20.79 -0.18 9.16
CA GLU A 38 -19.61 -0.27 8.32
C GLU A 38 -18.69 0.95 8.52
N ALA A 39 -17.39 0.72 8.60
CA ALA A 39 -16.38 1.78 8.68
C ALA A 39 -16.42 2.67 7.42
N ALA A 40 -16.32 3.99 7.62
CA ALA A 40 -16.39 4.96 6.52
C ALA A 40 -15.30 4.72 5.46
N GLY A 41 -14.05 4.42 5.88
CA GLY A 41 -12.96 4.09 4.97
C GLY A 41 -13.29 2.90 4.08
N ARG A 42 -13.84 1.82 4.66
CA ARG A 42 -14.24 0.61 3.93
C ARG A 42 -15.33 0.90 2.89
N ARG A 43 -16.36 1.65 3.30
CA ARG A 43 -17.46 2.05 2.40
C ARG A 43 -16.96 2.92 1.24
N ASN A 44 -16.10 3.90 1.52
CA ASN A 44 -15.56 4.79 0.51
C ASN A 44 -14.65 4.02 -0.47
N CYS A 45 -13.76 3.18 0.04
CA CYS A 45 -12.91 2.31 -0.78
C CYS A 45 -13.76 1.42 -1.72
N ARG A 46 -14.89 0.86 -1.23
CA ARG A 46 -15.80 0.07 -2.08
C ARG A 46 -16.42 0.92 -3.18
N ALA A 47 -16.85 2.15 -2.88
CA ALA A 47 -17.45 3.04 -3.88
C ALA A 47 -16.43 3.44 -4.95
N GLU A 48 -15.20 3.77 -4.55
CA GLU A 48 -14.09 4.07 -5.47
C GLU A 48 -13.80 2.87 -6.39
N MET A 49 -13.63 1.68 -5.84
CA MET A 49 -13.37 0.47 -6.63
C MET A 49 -14.50 0.15 -7.60
N ILE A 50 -15.76 0.31 -7.20
CA ILE A 50 -16.92 0.16 -8.09
C ILE A 50 -16.81 1.15 -9.26
N CYS A 51 -16.52 2.42 -8.97
CA CYS A 51 -16.35 3.45 -9.99
C CYS A 51 -15.22 3.08 -10.97
N GLU A 52 -14.07 2.70 -10.45
CA GLU A 52 -12.91 2.30 -11.26
C GLU A 52 -13.21 1.08 -12.16
N ILE A 53 -13.88 0.06 -11.62
CA ILE A 53 -14.26 -1.14 -12.40
C ILE A 53 -15.27 -0.80 -13.49
N LEU A 54 -16.23 0.10 -13.22
CA LEU A 54 -17.26 0.47 -14.19
C LEU A 54 -16.74 1.41 -15.28
N THR A 55 -15.81 2.29 -14.95
CA THR A 55 -15.29 3.32 -15.87
C THR A 55 -14.02 2.92 -16.58
N GLY A 56 -13.25 1.99 -16.01
CA GLY A 56 -11.88 1.68 -16.42
C GLY A 56 -10.91 2.84 -16.19
N GLN A 57 -11.28 3.80 -15.33
CA GLN A 57 -10.47 4.99 -15.03
C GLN A 57 -10.21 5.08 -13.53
N PRO A 58 -8.99 5.46 -13.13
CA PRO A 58 -8.69 5.74 -11.71
C PRO A 58 -9.62 6.85 -11.19
N THR A 59 -10.12 6.69 -9.97
CA THR A 59 -10.97 7.71 -9.31
C THR A 59 -10.15 8.85 -8.69
N ASP A 60 -8.86 8.84 -8.87
CA ASP A 60 -7.92 9.66 -8.13
C ASP A 60 -7.82 11.10 -8.64
N ASP A 61 -8.52 12.00 -7.95
CA ASP A 61 -7.98 13.32 -7.62
C ASP A 61 -7.27 13.23 -6.25
N ILE A 62 -6.11 12.57 -6.19
CA ILE A 62 -5.31 12.57 -4.96
C ILE A 62 -4.84 14.01 -4.75
N PHE A 63 -5.36 14.65 -3.71
CA PHE A 63 -4.82 15.93 -3.25
C PHE A 63 -3.38 15.71 -2.79
N VAL A 64 -2.43 16.08 -3.63
CA VAL A 64 -1.00 15.91 -3.35
C VAL A 64 -0.57 16.96 -2.33
N THR A 65 -0.23 16.52 -1.13
CA THR A 65 0.26 17.41 -0.07
C THR A 65 1.75 17.73 -0.25
N ALA A 66 2.21 18.84 0.34
CA ALA A 66 3.64 19.17 0.37
C ALA A 66 4.49 18.07 1.02
N ASP A 67 3.95 17.38 2.03
CA ASP A 67 4.64 16.24 2.68
C ASP A 67 4.77 15.04 1.72
N MET A 68 3.76 14.77 0.88
CA MET A 68 3.83 13.71 -0.13
C MET A 68 4.86 14.02 -1.21
N LEU A 69 4.92 15.29 -1.68
CA LEU A 69 5.93 15.73 -2.64
C LEU A 69 7.34 15.56 -2.06
N ARG A 70 7.55 16.06 -0.84
CA ARG A 70 8.83 15.90 -0.14
C ARG A 70 9.19 14.41 0.05
N GLY A 71 8.23 13.56 0.38
CA GLY A 71 8.43 12.12 0.49
C GLY A 71 8.98 11.53 -0.79
N LYS A 72 8.36 11.87 -1.92
CA LYS A 72 8.77 11.41 -3.25
C LYS A 72 10.17 11.93 -3.65
N GLU A 73 10.47 13.21 -3.34
CA GLU A 73 11.78 13.81 -3.63
C GLU A 73 12.91 13.16 -2.84
N LEU A 74 12.68 12.82 -1.57
CA LEU A 74 13.69 12.29 -0.67
C LEU A 74 13.74 10.76 -0.62
N GLU A 75 12.85 10.05 -1.29
CA GLU A 75 12.81 8.58 -1.29
C GLU A 75 14.12 7.96 -1.80
N ALA A 76 14.71 8.53 -2.85
CA ALA A 76 15.98 8.07 -3.38
C ALA A 76 17.14 8.27 -2.41
N ASP A 77 17.12 9.36 -1.62
CA ASP A 77 18.12 9.63 -0.58
C ASP A 77 17.95 8.68 0.59
N ALA A 78 16.72 8.44 1.02
CA ALA A 78 16.41 7.47 2.08
C ALA A 78 16.82 6.05 1.68
N ARG A 79 16.62 5.66 0.42
CA ARG A 79 17.06 4.37 -0.11
C ARG A 79 18.58 4.24 -0.07
N ARG A 80 19.31 5.25 -0.53
CA ARG A 80 20.78 5.27 -0.43
C ARG A 80 21.28 5.20 1.01
N ALA A 81 20.63 5.93 1.93
CA ALA A 81 20.98 5.88 3.35
C ALA A 81 20.77 4.47 3.93
N TYR A 82 19.67 3.81 3.56
CA TYR A 82 19.41 2.41 3.94
C TYR A 82 20.47 1.46 3.38
N GLU A 83 20.80 1.56 2.09
CA GLU A 83 21.80 0.70 1.43
C GLU A 83 23.19 0.88 2.08
N MET A 84 23.58 2.10 2.41
CA MET A 84 24.84 2.38 3.10
C MET A 84 24.86 1.82 4.53
N ALA A 85 23.77 1.93 5.26
CA ALA A 85 23.68 1.45 6.64
C ALA A 85 23.62 -0.08 6.75
N THR A 86 22.99 -0.74 5.78
CA THR A 86 22.76 -2.19 5.83
C THR A 86 23.71 -2.99 4.93
N LEU A 87 24.44 -2.33 4.04
CA LEU A 87 25.27 -2.95 3.00
C LEU A 87 24.48 -3.88 2.06
N GLN A 88 23.17 -3.63 1.91
CA GLN A 88 22.29 -4.36 1.03
C GLN A 88 21.83 -3.49 -0.13
N THR A 89 21.69 -4.07 -1.30
CA THR A 89 21.17 -3.38 -2.48
C THR A 89 19.65 -3.47 -2.53
N VAL A 90 19.00 -2.35 -2.85
CA VAL A 90 17.55 -2.27 -3.03
C VAL A 90 17.23 -2.27 -4.52
N THR A 91 16.53 -3.30 -4.99
CA THR A 91 16.07 -3.40 -6.37
C THR A 91 14.66 -2.83 -6.48
N GLN A 92 14.48 -1.78 -7.28
CA GLN A 92 13.15 -1.23 -7.55
C GLN A 92 12.35 -2.17 -8.43
N VAL A 93 11.05 -2.22 -8.20
CA VAL A 93 10.10 -2.99 -9.00
C VAL A 93 8.84 -2.14 -9.16
N ASP A 94 8.16 -2.31 -10.29
CA ASP A 94 6.93 -1.59 -10.58
C ASP A 94 5.75 -2.12 -9.77
N PHE A 95 4.60 -2.31 -10.40
CA PHE A 95 3.42 -2.82 -9.73
C PHE A 95 3.45 -4.35 -9.69
N VAL A 96 3.19 -4.93 -8.52
CA VAL A 96 3.18 -6.39 -8.31
C VAL A 96 1.78 -6.84 -7.96
N LEU A 97 1.22 -7.73 -8.77
CA LEU A 97 -0.06 -8.38 -8.48
C LEU A 97 0.11 -9.56 -7.53
N HIS A 98 -0.93 -9.84 -6.77
CA HIS A 98 -1.03 -11.04 -5.97
C HIS A 98 -0.84 -12.31 -6.84
N PRO A 99 -0.21 -13.38 -6.35
CA PRO A 99 0.12 -14.57 -7.13
C PRO A 99 -1.05 -15.17 -7.91
N THR A 100 -2.26 -15.13 -7.36
CA THR A 100 -3.47 -15.77 -7.91
C THR A 100 -4.68 -14.87 -8.06
N ASN A 101 -4.60 -13.58 -7.66
CA ASN A 101 -5.74 -12.65 -7.69
C ASN A 101 -5.34 -11.31 -8.35
N ASP A 102 -5.92 -10.99 -9.51
CA ASP A 102 -5.63 -9.78 -10.27
C ASP A 102 -6.17 -8.49 -9.62
N HIS A 103 -7.03 -8.61 -8.61
CA HIS A 103 -7.63 -7.48 -7.91
C HIS A 103 -6.95 -7.15 -6.57
N ILE A 104 -5.78 -7.72 -6.29
CA ILE A 104 -4.94 -7.39 -5.14
C ILE A 104 -3.53 -7.12 -5.66
N GLY A 105 -2.90 -6.04 -5.20
CA GLY A 105 -1.55 -5.70 -5.66
C GLY A 105 -0.85 -4.66 -4.79
N CYS A 106 0.42 -4.44 -5.07
CA CYS A 106 1.25 -3.47 -4.36
C CYS A 106 2.30 -2.83 -5.26
N SER A 107 2.78 -1.67 -4.84
CA SER A 107 4.01 -1.05 -5.36
C SER A 107 4.96 -0.93 -4.19
N PRO A 108 5.89 -1.87 -4.00
CA PRO A 108 6.88 -1.77 -2.93
C PRO A 108 7.93 -0.70 -3.28
N ASP A 109 8.52 -0.08 -2.26
CA ASP A 109 9.59 0.90 -2.46
C ASP A 109 10.90 0.22 -2.88
N GLY A 110 11.02 -1.09 -2.66
CA GLY A 110 12.08 -1.92 -3.20
C GLY A 110 12.16 -3.31 -2.61
N LEU A 111 12.85 -4.20 -3.34
CA LEU A 111 13.17 -5.57 -2.93
C LEU A 111 14.60 -5.64 -2.41
N VAL A 112 14.84 -6.49 -1.41
CA VAL A 112 16.16 -6.72 -0.80
C VAL A 112 16.46 -8.20 -0.82
N GLY A 113 17.47 -8.59 -1.58
CA GLY A 113 17.80 -10.00 -1.79
C GLY A 113 16.59 -10.82 -2.24
N ASP A 114 16.54 -12.09 -1.83
CA ASP A 114 15.47 -13.01 -2.24
C ASP A 114 14.25 -12.99 -1.31
N ASP A 115 14.43 -12.59 -0.06
CA ASP A 115 13.43 -12.74 1.00
C ASP A 115 12.88 -11.42 1.55
N GLY A 116 13.51 -10.30 1.25
CA GLY A 116 13.25 -9.03 1.89
C GLY A 116 12.68 -7.94 1.00
N MET A 117 12.22 -6.88 1.67
CA MET A 117 11.69 -5.66 1.06
C MET A 117 11.99 -4.47 1.95
N VAL A 118 11.82 -3.27 1.39
CA VAL A 118 11.78 -2.01 2.16
C VAL A 118 10.45 -1.30 1.96
N GLU A 119 9.98 -0.66 3.02
CA GLU A 119 8.92 0.35 3.01
C GLU A 119 9.49 1.64 3.57
N ILE A 120 9.62 2.66 2.73
CA ILE A 120 10.31 3.92 3.04
C ILE A 120 9.29 5.01 3.37
N LYS A 121 9.52 5.70 4.47
CA LYS A 121 8.74 6.88 4.86
C LYS A 121 9.66 8.06 5.15
N VAL A 122 9.25 9.23 4.68
CA VAL A 122 9.90 10.52 4.96
C VAL A 122 8.88 11.42 5.67
N PRO A 123 8.57 11.15 6.94
CA PRO A 123 7.56 11.86 7.69
C PRO A 123 8.04 13.26 8.14
N LYS A 124 7.17 13.98 8.84
CA LYS A 124 7.59 15.17 9.60
C LYS A 124 8.54 14.78 10.71
N THR A 125 9.47 15.69 11.09
CA THR A 125 10.48 15.42 12.12
C THR A 125 9.87 14.88 13.42
N GLY A 126 8.76 15.47 13.91
CA GLY A 126 8.09 14.98 15.11
C GLY A 126 7.68 13.52 15.01
N THR A 127 7.06 13.13 13.90
CA THR A 127 6.65 11.74 13.64
C THR A 127 7.86 10.80 13.50
N HIS A 128 8.95 11.26 12.85
CA HIS A 128 10.17 10.47 12.76
C HIS A 128 10.77 10.19 14.14
N LEU A 129 10.83 11.20 15.01
CA LEU A 129 11.32 11.05 16.38
C LEU A 129 10.42 10.14 17.23
N GLU A 130 9.10 10.16 17.00
CA GLU A 130 8.16 9.22 17.63
C GLU A 130 8.49 7.78 17.24
N TYR A 131 8.77 7.50 15.95
CA TYR A 131 9.13 6.17 15.49
C TYR A 131 10.43 5.67 16.13
N ILE A 132 11.45 6.53 16.23
CA ILE A 132 12.69 6.21 16.93
C ILE A 132 12.41 5.85 18.41
N ASN A 133 11.59 6.66 19.09
CA ASN A 133 11.27 6.44 20.51
C ASN A 133 10.44 5.16 20.72
N MET A 134 9.54 4.82 19.80
CA MET A 134 8.74 3.59 19.87
C MET A 134 9.59 2.33 19.64
N GLY A 135 10.64 2.42 18.83
CA GLY A 135 11.49 1.28 18.46
C GLY A 135 10.76 0.17 17.68
N LEU A 136 9.59 0.47 17.12
CA LEU A 136 8.72 -0.47 16.41
C LEU A 136 8.19 0.15 15.13
N ALA A 137 7.88 -0.69 14.14
CA ALA A 137 7.15 -0.27 12.95
C ALA A 137 5.74 0.21 13.34
N PRO A 138 5.31 1.42 12.88
CA PRO A 138 4.01 1.94 13.25
C PRO A 138 2.86 1.02 12.77
N ALA A 139 1.90 0.80 13.65
CA ALA A 139 0.79 -0.14 13.41
C ALA A 139 -0.05 0.23 12.17
N GLU A 140 -0.08 1.50 11.81
CA GLU A 140 -0.80 2.01 10.62
C GLU A 140 -0.27 1.46 9.29
N TYR A 141 1.03 1.11 9.21
CA TYR A 141 1.63 0.53 8.00
C TYR A 141 1.59 -1.00 7.97
N ARG A 142 1.14 -1.65 9.07
CA ARG A 142 1.14 -3.11 9.17
C ARG A 142 0.37 -3.80 8.04
N LYS A 143 -0.83 -3.29 7.70
CA LYS A 143 -1.64 -3.84 6.60
C LYS A 143 -0.98 -3.62 5.24
N GLN A 144 -0.32 -2.48 5.04
CA GLN A 144 0.42 -2.19 3.82
C GLN A 144 1.59 -3.17 3.66
N MET A 145 2.45 -3.32 4.66
CA MET A 145 3.60 -4.23 4.64
C MET A 145 3.17 -5.69 4.48
N ASN A 146 2.11 -6.11 5.16
CA ASN A 146 1.55 -7.46 4.99
C ASN A 146 1.07 -7.71 3.56
N THR A 147 0.40 -6.74 2.92
CA THR A 147 -0.04 -6.86 1.53
C THR A 147 1.14 -6.95 0.57
N GLN A 148 2.18 -6.18 0.82
CA GLN A 148 3.42 -6.25 0.04
C GLN A 148 4.08 -7.63 0.15
N MET A 149 4.23 -8.16 1.38
CA MET A 149 4.77 -9.51 1.59
C MET A 149 3.91 -10.61 0.97
N LEU A 150 2.59 -10.42 0.94
CA LEU A 150 1.66 -11.35 0.29
C LEU A 150 1.87 -11.35 -1.23
N CYS A 151 1.86 -10.18 -1.87
CA CYS A 151 1.99 -10.03 -3.32
C CYS A 151 3.39 -10.40 -3.84
N CYS A 152 4.43 -10.01 -3.11
CA CYS A 152 5.81 -10.25 -3.50
C CYS A 152 6.38 -11.59 -2.99
N GLU A 153 5.60 -12.35 -2.21
CA GLU A 153 6.02 -13.66 -1.65
C GLU A 153 7.30 -13.54 -0.80
N ARG A 154 7.41 -12.41 -0.04
CA ARG A 154 8.58 -12.10 0.78
C ARG A 154 8.38 -12.44 2.26
N LYS A 155 9.48 -12.61 3.00
CA LYS A 155 9.48 -13.06 4.40
C LYS A 155 9.56 -11.91 5.41
N TRP A 156 10.06 -10.75 4.97
CA TRP A 156 10.19 -9.59 5.85
C TRP A 156 10.20 -8.27 5.06
N VAL A 157 9.85 -7.19 5.77
CA VAL A 157 9.94 -5.80 5.30
C VAL A 157 10.73 -5.01 6.32
N ASP A 158 11.76 -4.30 5.90
CA ASP A 158 12.39 -3.27 6.71
C ASP A 158 11.59 -1.97 6.54
N PHE A 159 10.92 -1.57 7.62
CA PHE A 159 10.33 -0.25 7.72
C PHE A 159 11.45 0.76 7.92
N VAL A 160 11.55 1.72 7.01
CA VAL A 160 12.59 2.74 6.98
C VAL A 160 11.96 4.10 7.17
N SER A 161 12.34 4.83 8.21
CA SER A 161 11.97 6.23 8.37
C SER A 161 13.20 7.12 8.24
N TYR A 162 13.10 8.17 7.42
CA TYR A 162 14.24 9.03 7.09
C TYR A 162 13.90 10.50 7.25
N ASP A 163 14.77 11.25 7.94
CA ASP A 163 14.70 12.71 8.02
C ASP A 163 16.09 13.35 7.94
N PRO A 164 16.51 13.87 6.78
CA PRO A 164 17.84 14.45 6.58
C PRO A 164 18.07 15.77 7.34
N ARG A 165 17.04 16.35 7.97
CA ARG A 165 17.15 17.60 8.75
C ARG A 165 17.77 17.39 10.13
N LEU A 166 17.81 16.16 10.60
CA LEU A 166 18.37 15.79 11.89
C LEU A 166 19.89 15.56 11.80
N PRO A 167 20.63 15.60 12.92
CA PRO A 167 22.01 15.10 12.99
C PRO A 167 22.11 13.66 12.45
N TYR A 168 23.25 13.33 11.84
CA TYR A 168 23.44 12.08 11.07
C TYR A 168 22.98 10.82 11.81
N GLU A 169 23.30 10.72 13.10
CA GLU A 169 22.95 9.58 13.97
C GLU A 169 21.44 9.39 14.19
N TYR A 170 20.62 10.39 13.88
CA TYR A 170 19.16 10.37 14.02
C TYR A 170 18.42 10.47 12.69
N GLN A 171 19.12 10.50 11.55
CA GLN A 171 18.46 10.66 10.24
C GLN A 171 17.73 9.41 9.78
N LEU A 172 18.19 8.22 10.19
CA LEU A 172 17.71 6.95 9.68
C LEU A 172 17.25 6.05 10.83
N PHE A 173 16.01 5.59 10.75
CA PHE A 173 15.47 4.57 11.65
C PHE A 173 15.03 3.38 10.81
N ILE A 174 15.49 2.18 11.18
CA ILE A 174 15.17 0.93 10.49
C ILE A 174 14.66 -0.06 11.51
N VAL A 175 13.52 -0.69 11.22
CA VAL A 175 12.99 -1.80 12.02
C VAL A 175 12.42 -2.87 11.14
N ARG A 176 12.80 -4.13 11.37
CA ARG A 176 12.34 -5.27 10.57
C ARG A 176 11.00 -5.78 11.07
N PHE A 177 10.07 -5.90 10.12
CA PHE A 177 8.76 -6.51 10.30
C PHE A 177 8.73 -7.86 9.59
N HIS A 178 8.44 -8.92 10.34
CA HIS A 178 8.42 -10.29 9.80
C HIS A 178 7.02 -10.71 9.37
N ARG A 179 6.98 -11.55 8.36
CA ARG A 179 5.78 -12.19 7.84
C ARG A 179 5.13 -13.07 8.90
N ASP A 180 3.83 -12.92 9.10
CA ASP A 180 2.98 -13.78 9.92
C ASP A 180 1.90 -14.39 9.03
N GLU A 181 2.00 -15.70 8.77
CA GLU A 181 1.08 -16.41 7.87
C GLU A 181 -0.37 -16.36 8.35
N ARG A 182 -0.61 -16.37 9.66
CA ARG A 182 -1.98 -16.29 10.21
C ARG A 182 -2.61 -14.94 9.91
N GLU A 183 -1.83 -13.88 10.09
CA GLU A 183 -2.30 -12.54 9.76
C GLU A 183 -2.56 -12.36 8.27
N LEU A 184 -1.69 -12.88 7.41
CA LEU A 184 -1.85 -12.82 5.97
C LEU A 184 -3.09 -13.57 5.50
N ILE A 185 -3.31 -14.79 5.96
CA ILE A 185 -4.50 -15.59 5.62
C ILE A 185 -5.78 -14.85 5.99
N LEU A 186 -5.86 -14.27 7.20
CA LEU A 186 -7.04 -13.54 7.64
C LEU A 186 -7.26 -12.25 6.83
N MET A 187 -6.18 -11.54 6.51
CA MET A 187 -6.23 -10.33 5.70
C MET A 187 -6.66 -10.64 4.26
N GLU A 188 -6.10 -11.68 3.65
CA GLU A 188 -6.46 -12.13 2.30
C GLU A 188 -7.93 -12.57 2.23
N ALA A 189 -8.40 -13.34 3.20
CA ALA A 189 -9.81 -13.74 3.28
C ALA A 189 -10.74 -12.50 3.38
N THR A 190 -10.35 -11.49 4.17
CA THR A 190 -11.10 -10.23 4.26
C THR A 190 -11.12 -9.47 2.93
N ALA A 191 -10.01 -9.46 2.21
CA ALA A 191 -9.92 -8.82 0.89
C ALA A 191 -10.78 -9.54 -0.16
N ILE A 192 -10.79 -10.87 -0.16
CA ILE A 192 -11.64 -11.67 -1.07
C ILE A 192 -13.12 -11.42 -0.78
N GLU A 193 -13.52 -11.39 0.49
CA GLU A 193 -14.90 -11.08 0.87
C GLU A 193 -15.30 -9.66 0.44
N PHE A 194 -14.41 -8.69 0.62
CA PHE A 194 -14.65 -7.32 0.16
C PHE A 194 -14.82 -7.23 -1.38
N LEU A 195 -14.00 -7.95 -2.14
CA LEU A 195 -14.15 -8.05 -3.60
C LEU A 195 -15.51 -8.65 -3.99
N ARG A 196 -15.95 -9.70 -3.28
CA ARG A 196 -17.29 -10.28 -3.49
C ARG A 196 -18.39 -9.23 -3.32
N GLU A 197 -18.33 -8.43 -2.24
CA GLU A 197 -19.28 -7.33 -2.00
C GLU A 197 -19.25 -6.27 -3.13
N VAL A 198 -18.04 -5.92 -3.63
CA VAL A 198 -17.89 -4.98 -4.76
C VAL A 198 -18.65 -5.49 -5.98
N TYR A 199 -18.42 -6.75 -6.37
CA TYR A 199 -19.06 -7.34 -7.55
C TYR A 199 -20.56 -7.57 -7.36
N GLU A 200 -21.01 -7.93 -6.17
CA GLU A 200 -22.45 -8.02 -5.85
C GLU A 200 -23.14 -6.64 -5.97
N ASN A 201 -22.50 -5.57 -5.48
CA ASN A 201 -23.01 -4.22 -5.65
C ASN A 201 -23.14 -3.83 -7.13
N ILE A 202 -22.12 -4.11 -7.95
CA ILE A 202 -22.15 -3.86 -9.40
C ILE A 202 -23.30 -4.64 -10.06
N SER A 203 -23.45 -5.92 -9.72
CA SER A 203 -24.53 -6.76 -10.24
C SER A 203 -25.92 -6.23 -9.87
N ASN A 204 -26.09 -5.85 -8.60
CA ASN A 204 -27.34 -5.28 -8.10
C ASN A 204 -27.71 -3.96 -8.79
N MET A 205 -26.72 -3.10 -9.07
CA MET A 205 -26.95 -1.85 -9.81
C MET A 205 -27.41 -2.10 -11.26
N LYS A 206 -26.82 -3.09 -11.95
CA LYS A 206 -27.23 -3.45 -13.33
C LYS A 206 -28.68 -3.89 -13.42
N ASN A 207 -29.22 -4.47 -12.36
CA ASN A 207 -30.58 -4.99 -12.30
C ASN A 207 -31.62 -3.94 -11.83
N LYS A 208 -31.18 -2.72 -11.47
CA LYS A 208 -32.10 -1.64 -11.07
C LYS A 208 -32.52 -0.82 -12.29
N PRO A 209 -33.82 -0.44 -12.43
CA PRO A 209 -34.22 0.45 -13.49
C PRO A 209 -33.55 1.81 -13.35
N MET A 210 -33.05 2.36 -14.46
CA MET A 210 -32.39 3.69 -14.47
C MET A 210 -33.39 4.83 -14.19
N PHE A 211 -34.69 4.56 -14.29
CA PHE A 211 -35.75 5.54 -14.03
C PHE A 211 -36.83 4.91 -13.15
N ILE A 212 -36.99 5.46 -11.95
CA ILE A 212 -38.14 5.16 -11.08
C ILE A 212 -39.07 6.36 -11.21
N GLY A 213 -40.10 6.23 -12.09
CA GLY A 213 -41.19 7.23 -12.17
C GLY A 213 -41.89 7.30 -10.81
N VAL A 214 -42.05 8.49 -10.24
CA VAL A 214 -42.88 8.79 -9.07
C VAL A 214 -44.30 9.03 -9.52
#